data_ced9079fc9b2c1a30e79defc0381d385
#
_entry.id   ced9079fc9b2c1a30e79defc0381d385
#
_cell.length_a   1.000
_cell.length_b   1.000
_cell.length_c   1.000
_cell.angle_alpha   90.00
_cell.angle_beta   90.00
_cell.angle_gamma   90.00
#
_symmetry.space_group_name_H-M   'P 1'
#
loop_
_entity.id
_entity.type
_entity.pdbx_description
1 polymer ?
#
loop_
_entity_poly.entity_id
_entity_poly.type
_entity_poly.pdbx_seq_one_letter_code
_entity_poly.pdbx_strand_id
1 'polypeptide(L)'
;MLLPNGRVEKETDKKCTEGGNMVFKTTGNKSEPVVLFFHAMGVTGESSMPVADKLAGKFYCIMPTSTVYCSGQRYCSKRDEVQQVVRFLEKQEIKEIELVVASSIGADLAMAFVTNAKIPVKHIFFDGGQFAQIGKVTRRIMVPFLSPDLIRMEN
;
A
#
# COMPACT_ATOMS: atom_id res chain seq x y z
N MET A 1 -8.85 -13.82 24.46
CA MET A 1 -9.17 -14.93 25.40
C MET A 1 -7.94 -15.81 25.50
N LEU A 2 -7.42 -16.11 26.68
CA LEU A 2 -6.26 -16.98 26.87
C LEU A 2 -6.74 -18.46 26.87
N LEU A 3 -6.17 -19.26 25.99
CA LEU A 3 -6.39 -20.70 25.99
C LEU A 3 -5.60 -21.38 27.14
N PRO A 4 -5.99 -22.58 27.64
CA PRO A 4 -5.34 -23.28 28.75
C PRO A 4 -3.86 -23.62 28.54
N ASN A 5 -3.33 -23.50 27.32
CA ASN A 5 -1.94 -23.78 26.93
C ASN A 5 -1.07 -22.54 26.77
N GLY A 6 -1.53 -21.36 27.21
CA GLY A 6 -0.76 -20.10 27.13
C GLY A 6 -0.57 -19.53 25.73
N ARG A 7 -1.20 -20.09 24.69
CA ARG A 7 -1.20 -19.51 23.37
C ARG A 7 -2.24 -18.39 23.30
N VAL A 8 -1.81 -17.21 22.95
CA VAL A 8 -2.69 -16.11 22.52
C VAL A 8 -3.25 -16.52 21.16
N GLU A 9 -4.57 -16.68 21.04
CA GLU A 9 -5.18 -16.74 19.71
C GLU A 9 -4.75 -15.48 18.95
N LYS A 10 -4.04 -15.68 17.84
CA LYS A 10 -3.82 -14.58 16.90
C LYS A 10 -5.20 -14.22 16.34
N GLU A 11 -5.67 -13.05 16.71
CA GLU A 11 -6.92 -12.43 16.24
C GLU A 11 -6.85 -12.06 14.73
N THR A 12 -6.09 -12.86 13.94
CA THR A 12 -5.66 -12.54 12.58
C THR A 12 -6.52 -13.14 11.47
N ASP A 13 -7.61 -13.85 11.81
CA ASP A 13 -8.47 -14.48 10.79
C ASP A 13 -9.97 -14.12 10.88
N LYS A 14 -10.32 -12.99 11.47
CA LYS A 14 -11.63 -12.42 11.14
C LYS A 14 -11.53 -11.92 9.69
N LYS A 15 -12.02 -12.78 8.78
CA LYS A 15 -12.26 -12.43 7.39
C LYS A 15 -12.87 -11.04 7.36
N CYS A 16 -12.12 -10.04 6.91
CA CYS A 16 -12.62 -8.69 6.76
C CYS A 16 -13.61 -8.73 5.59
N THR A 17 -14.87 -8.99 5.90
CA THR A 17 -15.94 -9.13 4.90
C THR A 17 -16.41 -7.79 4.35
N GLU A 18 -15.94 -6.68 4.95
CA GLU A 18 -16.32 -5.30 4.61
C GLU A 18 -15.09 -4.39 4.69
N GLY A 19 -14.05 -4.69 3.91
CA GLY A 19 -12.93 -3.78 3.70
C GLY A 19 -13.39 -2.55 2.91
N GLY A 20 -12.86 -1.36 3.26
CA GLY A 20 -13.07 -0.16 2.47
C GLY A 20 -12.44 -0.28 1.08
N ASN A 21 -12.81 0.62 0.17
CA ASN A 21 -12.24 0.68 -1.17
C ASN A 21 -11.13 1.72 -1.25
N MET A 22 -10.00 1.33 -1.82
CA MET A 22 -8.95 2.27 -2.21
C MET A 22 -9.44 3.19 -3.32
N VAL A 23 -8.94 4.43 -3.31
CA VAL A 23 -9.15 5.38 -4.40
C VAL A 23 -7.92 5.39 -5.29
N PHE A 24 -8.13 5.36 -6.61
CA PHE A 24 -7.06 5.36 -7.60
C PHE A 24 -7.13 6.64 -8.43
N LYS A 25 -6.07 7.42 -8.42
CA LYS A 25 -5.86 8.52 -9.36
C LYS A 25 -4.94 8.05 -10.47
N THR A 26 -5.17 8.55 -11.68
CA THR A 26 -4.34 8.20 -12.84
C THR A 26 -4.08 9.43 -13.69
N THR A 27 -2.92 9.45 -14.35
CA THR A 27 -2.58 10.46 -15.37
C THR A 27 -1.72 9.83 -16.45
N GLY A 28 -1.71 10.41 -17.64
CA GLY A 28 -1.02 9.86 -18.82
C GLY A 28 -1.90 8.96 -19.68
N ASN A 29 -1.32 8.43 -20.75
CA ASN A 29 -2.01 7.57 -21.70
C ASN A 29 -1.87 6.09 -21.28
N LYS A 30 -2.97 5.35 -21.27
CA LYS A 30 -3.01 3.92 -20.90
C LYS A 30 -2.17 3.01 -21.79
N SER A 31 -1.84 3.43 -23.01
CA SER A 31 -0.98 2.68 -23.91
C SER A 31 0.51 2.76 -23.55
N GLU A 32 0.88 3.68 -22.66
CA GLU A 32 2.26 3.89 -22.24
C GLU A 32 2.67 2.95 -21.10
N PRO A 33 3.98 2.74 -20.88
CA PRO A 33 4.48 1.96 -19.77
C PRO A 33 3.97 2.48 -18.42
N VAL A 34 3.67 1.57 -17.49
CA VAL A 34 3.00 1.89 -16.23
C VAL A 34 3.99 2.26 -15.14
N VAL A 35 3.73 3.38 -14.43
CA VAL A 35 4.38 3.73 -13.17
C VAL A 35 3.34 3.67 -12.05
N LEU A 36 3.61 2.87 -11.04
CA LEU A 36 2.74 2.69 -9.87
C LEU A 36 3.38 3.37 -8.65
N PHE A 37 2.66 4.29 -8.02
CA PHE A 37 3.14 5.04 -6.85
C PHE A 37 2.47 4.55 -5.57
N PHE A 38 3.27 4.32 -4.51
CA PHE A 38 2.76 4.08 -3.16
C PHE A 38 3.19 5.24 -2.26
N HIS A 39 2.21 5.97 -1.73
CA HIS A 39 2.42 7.22 -1.00
C HIS A 39 2.94 7.00 0.44
N ALA A 40 3.52 8.06 1.02
CA ALA A 40 3.95 8.10 2.40
C ALA A 40 2.76 8.21 3.39
N MET A 41 3.05 8.04 4.68
CA MET A 41 2.12 8.26 5.79
C MET A 41 1.60 9.71 5.81
N GLY A 42 0.32 9.87 6.15
CA GLY A 42 -0.29 11.20 6.35
C GLY A 42 -0.67 11.94 5.07
N VAL A 43 -0.47 11.32 3.90
CA VAL A 43 -0.85 11.89 2.60
C VAL A 43 -1.67 10.88 1.79
N THR A 44 -2.22 11.31 0.66
CA THR A 44 -2.95 10.47 -0.29
C THR A 44 -2.10 10.17 -1.53
N GLY A 45 -2.57 9.29 -2.40
CA GLY A 45 -1.92 9.03 -3.69
C GLY A 45 -1.72 10.29 -4.52
N GLU A 46 -2.58 11.29 -4.37
CA GLU A 46 -2.47 12.59 -5.06
C GLU A 46 -1.18 13.35 -4.73
N SER A 47 -0.53 13.07 -3.60
CA SER A 47 0.76 13.65 -3.26
C SER A 47 1.86 13.38 -4.30
N SER A 48 1.69 12.34 -5.11
CA SER A 48 2.60 11.99 -6.20
C SER A 48 2.28 12.72 -7.52
N MET A 49 1.15 13.45 -7.62
CA MET A 49 0.75 14.16 -8.86
C MET A 49 1.83 15.08 -9.43
N PRO A 50 2.57 15.89 -8.64
CA PRO A 50 3.60 16.77 -9.21
C PRO A 50 4.71 16.03 -9.97
N VAL A 51 5.00 14.79 -9.59
CA VAL A 51 5.94 13.91 -10.28
C VAL A 51 5.24 13.19 -11.43
N ALA A 52 4.06 12.64 -11.21
CA ALA A 52 3.28 11.91 -12.19
C ALA A 52 2.94 12.77 -13.41
N ASP A 53 2.58 14.03 -13.23
CA ASP A 53 2.29 14.96 -14.33
C ASP A 53 3.49 15.21 -15.24
N LYS A 54 4.71 15.25 -14.67
CA LYS A 54 5.94 15.37 -15.45
C LYS A 54 6.25 14.10 -16.27
N LEU A 55 5.75 12.97 -15.82
CA LEU A 55 5.95 11.67 -16.48
C LEU A 55 4.82 11.33 -17.47
N ALA A 56 3.67 11.99 -17.36
CA ALA A 56 2.43 11.65 -18.10
C ALA A 56 2.56 11.68 -19.63
N GLY A 57 3.58 12.36 -20.17
CA GLY A 57 3.87 12.35 -21.61
C GLY A 57 4.56 11.06 -22.13
N LYS A 58 5.04 10.20 -21.21
CA LYS A 58 5.80 8.97 -21.54
C LYS A 58 5.35 7.75 -20.74
N PHE A 59 4.55 7.94 -19.70
CA PHE A 59 4.11 6.88 -18.80
C PHE A 59 2.65 7.05 -18.42
N TYR A 60 2.00 5.92 -18.16
CA TYR A 60 0.71 5.88 -17.47
C TYR A 60 0.95 5.75 -15.97
N CYS A 61 0.66 6.80 -15.22
CA CYS A 61 0.90 6.88 -13.79
C CYS A 61 -0.36 6.49 -13.01
N ILE A 62 -0.22 5.61 -12.04
CA ILE A 62 -1.28 5.12 -11.17
C ILE A 62 -0.91 5.41 -9.73
N MET A 63 -1.77 6.08 -9.00
CA MET A 63 -1.57 6.55 -7.63
C MET A 63 -2.71 6.08 -6.73
N PRO A 64 -2.63 4.84 -6.17
CA PRO A 64 -3.57 4.37 -5.17
C PRO A 64 -3.46 5.19 -3.87
N THR A 65 -4.60 5.46 -3.25
CA THR A 65 -4.69 5.95 -1.87
C THR A 65 -5.11 4.80 -0.97
N SER A 66 -4.30 4.50 0.05
CA SER A 66 -4.61 3.49 1.06
C SER A 66 -5.97 3.79 1.72
N THR A 67 -6.73 2.74 2.03
CA THR A 67 -8.06 2.86 2.66
C THR A 67 -8.04 3.63 3.97
N VAL A 68 -6.92 3.63 4.70
CA VAL A 68 -6.72 4.45 5.92
C VAL A 68 -6.95 5.93 5.65
N TYR A 69 -6.63 6.41 4.45
CA TYR A 69 -6.73 7.82 4.07
C TYR A 69 -7.94 8.12 3.17
N CYS A 70 -8.80 7.14 2.95
CA CYS A 70 -10.04 7.32 2.22
C CYS A 70 -11.19 7.57 3.19
N SER A 71 -11.86 8.74 3.08
CA SER A 71 -12.98 9.10 3.96
C SER A 71 -14.09 8.04 3.95
N GLY A 72 -14.54 7.66 5.14
CA GLY A 72 -15.61 6.66 5.30
C GLY A 72 -15.19 5.22 4.99
N GLN A 73 -13.92 4.98 4.68
CA GLN A 73 -13.40 3.64 4.41
C GLN A 73 -12.75 3.03 5.66
N ARG A 74 -12.68 1.70 5.69
CA ARG A 74 -12.05 0.96 6.78
C ARG A 74 -10.86 0.18 6.24
N TYR A 75 -9.69 0.38 6.86
CA TYR A 75 -8.54 -0.48 6.63
C TYR A 75 -8.82 -1.90 7.13
N CYS A 76 -8.52 -2.88 6.31
CA CYS A 76 -8.65 -4.29 6.64
C CYS A 76 -7.29 -4.92 6.93
N SER A 77 -6.46 -4.99 5.91
CA SER A 77 -5.11 -5.53 6.01
C SER A 77 -4.28 -5.09 4.80
N LYS A 78 -2.97 -5.15 4.96
CA LYS A 78 -2.02 -4.95 3.86
C LYS A 78 -2.30 -5.87 2.66
N ARG A 79 -2.65 -7.13 2.96
CA ARG A 79 -3.00 -8.12 1.93
C ARG A 79 -4.25 -7.71 1.14
N ASP A 80 -5.25 -7.15 1.82
CA ASP A 80 -6.45 -6.67 1.15
C ASP A 80 -6.12 -5.49 0.23
N GLU A 81 -5.31 -4.53 0.67
CA GLU A 81 -4.88 -3.41 -0.17
C GLU A 81 -4.10 -3.88 -1.40
N VAL A 82 -3.15 -4.83 -1.23
CA VAL A 82 -2.45 -5.45 -2.36
C VAL A 82 -3.44 -6.07 -3.35
N GLN A 83 -4.43 -6.80 -2.86
CA GLN A 83 -5.46 -7.39 -3.72
C GLN A 83 -6.30 -6.34 -4.44
N GLN A 84 -6.59 -5.20 -3.81
CA GLN A 84 -7.31 -4.11 -4.45
C GLN A 84 -6.49 -3.49 -5.58
N VAL A 85 -5.18 -3.29 -5.36
CA VAL A 85 -4.25 -2.83 -6.41
C VAL A 85 -4.22 -3.82 -7.57
N VAL A 86 -4.08 -5.12 -7.28
CA VAL A 86 -4.07 -6.18 -8.32
C VAL A 86 -5.37 -6.16 -9.11
N ARG A 87 -6.54 -6.16 -8.45
CA ARG A 87 -7.84 -6.09 -9.13
C ARG A 87 -7.98 -4.84 -10.01
N PHE A 88 -7.47 -3.70 -9.55
CA PHE A 88 -7.49 -2.48 -10.36
C PHE A 88 -6.64 -2.64 -11.62
N LEU A 89 -5.41 -3.17 -11.49
CA LEU A 89 -4.51 -3.39 -12.63
C LEU A 89 -5.10 -4.40 -13.63
N GLU A 90 -5.67 -5.50 -13.15
CA GLU A 90 -6.36 -6.50 -13.98
C GLU A 90 -7.54 -5.89 -14.74
N LYS A 91 -8.38 -5.08 -14.07
CA LYS A 91 -9.49 -4.38 -14.70
C LYS A 91 -9.03 -3.37 -15.78
N GLN A 92 -7.83 -2.83 -15.63
CA GLN A 92 -7.21 -1.96 -16.63
C GLN A 92 -6.44 -2.74 -17.71
N GLU A 93 -6.43 -4.10 -17.64
CA GLU A 93 -5.70 -5.01 -18.54
C GLU A 93 -4.18 -4.81 -18.50
N ILE A 94 -3.65 -4.28 -17.39
CA ILE A 94 -2.22 -4.04 -17.19
C ILE A 94 -1.54 -5.36 -16.82
N LYS A 95 -0.58 -5.78 -17.63
CA LYS A 95 0.12 -7.06 -17.49
C LYS A 95 1.53 -6.92 -16.93
N GLU A 96 2.07 -5.72 -16.93
CA GLU A 96 3.45 -5.43 -16.52
C GLU A 96 3.53 -4.01 -15.97
N ILE A 97 4.41 -3.78 -15.01
CA ILE A 97 4.70 -2.48 -14.43
C ILE A 97 6.16 -2.13 -14.75
N GLU A 98 6.38 -0.97 -15.38
CA GLU A 98 7.71 -0.48 -15.70
C GLU A 98 8.47 -0.06 -14.44
N LEU A 99 7.80 0.71 -13.57
CA LEU A 99 8.41 1.24 -12.36
C LEU A 99 7.40 1.29 -11.21
N VAL A 100 7.80 0.81 -10.05
CA VAL A 100 7.15 1.10 -8.77
C VAL A 100 7.95 2.18 -8.05
N VAL A 101 7.28 3.26 -7.64
CA VAL A 101 7.82 4.33 -6.79
C VAL A 101 7.12 4.26 -5.44
N ALA A 102 7.87 4.16 -4.36
CA ALA A 102 7.28 4.01 -3.04
C ALA A 102 8.03 4.84 -2.00
N SER A 103 7.27 5.64 -1.24
CA SER A 103 7.80 6.52 -0.22
C SER A 103 7.44 6.05 1.18
N SER A 104 8.42 5.98 2.09
CA SER A 104 8.25 5.70 3.51
C SER A 104 7.40 4.44 3.78
N ILE A 105 6.24 4.55 4.43
CA ILE A 105 5.33 3.42 4.69
C ILE A 105 4.79 2.78 3.40
N GLY A 106 4.71 3.53 2.31
CA GLY A 106 4.36 3.00 1.00
C GLY A 106 5.34 1.94 0.49
N ALA A 107 6.60 1.98 0.94
CA ALA A 107 7.59 0.98 0.61
C ALA A 107 7.21 -0.42 1.16
N ASP A 108 6.58 -0.49 2.31
CA ASP A 108 6.12 -1.74 2.90
C ASP A 108 4.94 -2.34 2.10
N LEU A 109 3.99 -1.50 1.66
CA LEU A 109 2.91 -1.93 0.77
C LEU A 109 3.45 -2.35 -0.61
N ALA A 110 4.43 -1.61 -1.15
CA ALA A 110 5.10 -1.94 -2.41
C ALA A 110 5.83 -3.28 -2.34
N MET A 111 6.55 -3.56 -1.25
CA MET A 111 7.19 -4.85 -1.02
C MET A 111 6.16 -5.98 -0.94
N ALA A 112 5.07 -5.78 -0.22
CA ALA A 112 3.99 -6.75 -0.15
C ALA A 112 3.35 -6.98 -1.53
N PHE A 113 3.17 -5.93 -2.34
CA PHE A 113 2.69 -6.02 -3.71
C PHE A 113 3.63 -6.85 -4.59
N VAL A 114 4.91 -6.50 -4.65
CA VAL A 114 5.90 -7.18 -5.50
C VAL A 114 6.09 -8.65 -5.13
N THR A 115 6.00 -8.99 -3.84
CA THR A 115 6.17 -10.37 -3.37
C THR A 115 4.92 -11.24 -3.57
N ASN A 116 3.74 -10.65 -3.64
CA ASN A 116 2.47 -11.41 -3.68
C ASN A 116 1.69 -11.25 -5.00
N ALA A 117 1.88 -10.16 -5.74
CA ALA A 117 1.26 -9.97 -7.03
C ALA A 117 1.98 -10.78 -8.11
N LYS A 118 1.22 -11.43 -8.99
CA LYS A 118 1.77 -12.15 -10.14
C LYS A 118 2.01 -11.22 -11.35
N ILE A 119 2.08 -9.91 -11.11
CA ILE A 119 2.30 -8.89 -12.14
C ILE A 119 3.78 -8.55 -12.14
N PRO A 120 4.51 -8.76 -13.25
CA PRO A 120 5.92 -8.42 -13.35
C PRO A 120 6.18 -6.94 -13.11
N VAL A 121 7.23 -6.64 -12.36
CA VAL A 121 7.73 -5.28 -12.11
C VAL A 121 9.18 -5.23 -12.54
N LYS A 122 9.53 -4.30 -13.47
CA LYS A 122 10.90 -4.18 -13.98
C LYS A 122 11.82 -3.44 -13.02
N HIS A 123 11.33 -2.33 -12.47
CA HIS A 123 12.13 -1.46 -11.64
C HIS A 123 11.35 -1.05 -10.39
N ILE A 124 12.07 -0.87 -9.28
CA ILE A 124 11.51 -0.35 -8.04
C ILE A 124 12.42 0.76 -7.53
N PHE A 125 11.82 1.89 -7.18
CA PHE A 125 12.47 2.99 -6.51
C PHE A 125 11.85 3.22 -5.13
N PHE A 126 12.67 3.14 -4.09
CA PHE A 126 12.27 3.44 -2.72
C PHE A 126 12.83 4.78 -2.28
N ASP A 127 11.94 5.70 -1.96
CA ASP A 127 12.26 6.98 -1.32
C ASP A 127 12.07 6.84 0.18
N GLY A 128 13.10 6.34 0.84
CA GLY A 128 13.00 5.92 2.24
C GLY A 128 12.17 4.63 2.38
N GLY A 129 12.15 4.09 3.55
CA GLY A 129 11.37 2.89 3.85
C GLY A 129 12.00 2.11 4.98
N GLN A 130 11.16 1.46 5.76
CA GLN A 130 11.59 0.62 6.86
C GLN A 130 11.43 -0.84 6.45
N PHE A 131 12.52 -1.47 6.02
CA PHE A 131 12.54 -2.87 5.60
C PHE A 131 12.84 -3.84 6.75
N ALA A 132 13.11 -3.31 7.97
CA ALA A 132 13.34 -4.10 9.17
C ALA A 132 12.16 -3.95 10.13
N GLN A 133 11.83 -5.02 10.86
CA GLN A 133 10.86 -4.93 11.93
C GLN A 133 11.33 -3.93 12.99
N ILE A 134 10.49 -2.97 13.35
CA ILE A 134 10.74 -2.06 14.46
C ILE A 134 10.89 -2.91 15.72
N GLY A 135 12.03 -2.78 16.40
CA GLY A 135 12.27 -3.48 17.65
C GLY A 135 11.17 -3.15 18.69
N LYS A 136 10.84 -4.11 19.56
CA LYS A 136 9.76 -3.98 20.56
C LYS A 136 9.88 -2.70 21.41
N VAL A 137 11.10 -2.25 21.71
CA VAL A 137 11.36 -1.04 22.50
C VAL A 137 11.01 0.22 21.70
N THR A 138 11.46 0.32 20.45
CA THR A 138 11.16 1.46 19.57
C THR A 138 9.66 1.54 19.30
N ARG A 139 9.00 0.41 19.05
CA ARG A 139 7.55 0.32 18.90
C ARG A 139 6.82 0.86 20.13
N ARG A 140 7.26 0.49 21.34
CA ARG A 140 6.63 0.95 22.60
C ARG A 140 6.73 2.47 22.79
N ILE A 141 7.81 3.07 22.29
CA ILE A 141 8.00 4.53 22.35
C ILE A 141 7.19 5.25 21.27
N MET A 142 7.14 4.69 20.06
CA MET A 142 6.50 5.34 18.91
C MET A 142 4.98 5.21 18.89
N VAL A 143 4.43 4.07 19.35
CA VAL A 143 2.98 3.77 19.32
C VAL A 143 2.12 4.87 19.94
N PRO A 144 2.47 5.50 21.08
CA PRO A 144 1.66 6.58 21.64
C PRO A 144 1.53 7.83 20.77
N PHE A 145 2.45 8.01 19.80
CA PHE A 145 2.48 9.15 18.88
C PHE A 145 1.83 8.85 17.52
N LEU A 146 1.46 7.59 17.29
CA LEU A 146 0.80 7.17 16.07
C LEU A 146 -0.71 7.11 16.28
N SER A 147 -1.48 7.49 15.27
CA SER A 147 -2.93 7.32 15.35
C SER A 147 -3.30 5.84 15.48
N PRO A 148 -4.45 5.51 16.15
CA PRO A 148 -4.91 4.13 16.26
C PRO A 148 -5.02 3.38 14.92
N ASP A 149 -5.30 4.11 13.84
CA ASP A 149 -5.42 3.54 12.50
C ASP A 149 -4.06 3.15 11.90
N LEU A 150 -3.00 3.88 12.22
CA LEU A 150 -1.64 3.55 11.80
C LEU A 150 -1.09 2.31 12.51
N ILE A 151 -1.48 2.09 13.77
CA ILE A 151 -1.10 0.90 14.54
C ILE A 151 -1.66 -0.38 13.90
N ARG A 152 -2.81 -0.29 13.21
CA ARG A 152 -3.44 -1.43 12.53
C ARG A 152 -2.73 -1.82 11.23
N MET A 153 -1.98 -0.93 10.60
CA MET A 153 -1.26 -1.21 9.36
C MET A 153 -0.03 -2.12 9.55
N GLU A 154 0.48 -2.25 10.77
CA GLU A 154 1.69 -3.02 11.08
C GLU A 154 1.42 -4.50 11.46
N ASN A 155 0.15 -4.91 11.55
CA ASN A 155 -0.23 -6.28 11.91
C ASN A 155 -0.73 -7.03 10.63
#